data_115f7b5c6571af08ae4febbf7a84f096
#
_entry.id   115f7b5c6571af08ae4febbf7a84f096
#
_cell.length_a   1.000
_cell.length_b   1.000
_cell.length_c   1.000
_cell.angle_alpha   90.00
_cell.angle_beta   90.00
_cell.angle_gamma   90.00
#
_symmetry.space_group_name_H-M   'P 1'
#
loop_
_entity.id
_entity.type
_entity.pdbx_description
1 polymer ?
#
loop_
_entity_poly.entity_id
_entity_poly.type
_entity_poly.pdbx_seq_one_letter_code
_entity_poly.pdbx_strand_id
1 'polypeptide(L)'
;MTRRLWLLTVPIFLLLVACGGDDDKPVTKSGSQGDGRTPITFVTKSGKKPTLYAEIAQTIPELNVGLSKRDSIPPDVGMLFVLPFRGPGFWMKDTTIPLTVAFIAPCGFIVGMADMQPQSEQLHQAEAEYRFGLEVNQGWFAKNGVAVGDKVEIPANLKQPGCT
;
A
#
# COMPACT_ATOMS: atom_id res chain seq x y z
N MET A 1 -42.53 -29.48 75.13
CA MET A 1 -43.42 -28.41 74.59
C MET A 1 -42.49 -27.34 73.95
N THR A 2 -42.28 -27.42 72.69
CA THR A 2 -41.21 -26.61 71.96
C THR A 2 -41.90 -25.63 71.04
N ARG A 3 -41.77 -24.37 71.32
CA ARG A 3 -42.24 -23.25 70.48
C ARG A 3 -41.23 -23.03 69.34
N ARG A 4 -41.64 -23.25 68.12
CA ARG A 4 -40.88 -22.91 66.91
C ARG A 4 -41.03 -21.42 66.62
N LEU A 5 -39.88 -20.72 66.60
CA LEU A 5 -39.76 -19.34 66.16
C LEU A 5 -39.46 -19.35 64.71
N TRP A 6 -40.30 -18.77 63.88
CA TRP A 6 -40.08 -18.58 62.44
C TRP A 6 -39.33 -17.24 62.23
N LEU A 7 -38.09 -17.31 61.77
CA LEU A 7 -37.39 -16.18 61.32
C LEU A 7 -37.57 -16.09 59.80
N LEU A 8 -38.25 -15.03 59.35
CA LEU A 8 -38.41 -14.65 57.97
C LEU A 8 -37.06 -13.99 57.51
N THR A 9 -36.29 -14.69 56.68
CA THR A 9 -35.12 -14.13 56.00
C THR A 9 -35.56 -13.57 54.66
N VAL A 10 -35.45 -12.25 54.51
CA VAL A 10 -35.66 -11.54 53.26
C VAL A 10 -34.37 -11.66 52.47
N PRO A 11 -34.38 -12.17 51.20
CA PRO A 11 -33.21 -12.15 50.37
C PRO A 11 -33.02 -10.75 49.81
N ILE A 12 -31.88 -10.12 50.16
CA ILE A 12 -31.38 -8.92 49.49
C ILE A 12 -30.89 -9.33 48.11
N PHE A 13 -31.60 -8.87 47.08
CA PHE A 13 -31.22 -9.06 45.70
C PHE A 13 -30.12 -8.03 45.37
N LEU A 14 -28.87 -8.46 45.43
CA LEU A 14 -27.72 -7.65 45.03
C LEU A 14 -27.65 -7.60 43.50
N LEU A 15 -28.09 -6.50 42.91
CA LEU A 15 -27.90 -6.20 41.50
C LEU A 15 -26.39 -5.98 41.23
N LEU A 16 -25.73 -7.02 40.76
CA LEU A 16 -24.41 -6.89 40.11
C LEU A 16 -24.62 -6.28 38.73
N VAL A 17 -24.30 -4.98 38.63
CA VAL A 17 -24.09 -4.32 37.35
C VAL A 17 -22.76 -4.86 36.79
N ALA A 18 -22.84 -5.79 35.88
CA ALA A 18 -21.70 -6.20 35.05
C ALA A 18 -21.43 -5.09 34.02
N CYS A 19 -20.44 -4.28 34.26
CA CYS A 19 -19.84 -3.43 33.23
C CYS A 19 -19.22 -4.31 32.17
N GLY A 20 -19.62 -4.01 30.94
CA GLY A 20 -19.38 -4.72 29.72
C GLY A 20 -17.94 -5.04 29.40
N GLY A 21 -17.81 -6.17 28.75
CA GLY A 21 -16.62 -6.56 28.06
C GLY A 21 -16.29 -5.58 26.94
N ASP A 22 -15.03 -5.18 26.91
CA ASP A 22 -14.42 -4.55 25.75
C ASP A 22 -14.44 -5.58 24.62
N ASP A 23 -15.36 -5.40 23.67
CA ASP A 23 -15.32 -6.07 22.39
C ASP A 23 -14.12 -5.52 21.62
N ASP A 24 -12.97 -6.17 21.76
CA ASP A 24 -11.84 -6.09 20.82
C ASP A 24 -12.30 -6.62 19.46
N LYS A 25 -13.11 -5.82 18.77
CA LYS A 25 -13.27 -5.99 17.34
C LYS A 25 -11.92 -5.69 16.69
N PRO A 26 -11.38 -6.61 15.87
CA PRO A 26 -10.23 -6.27 15.04
C PRO A 26 -10.63 -5.05 14.20
N VAL A 27 -9.92 -3.95 14.38
CA VAL A 27 -10.03 -2.78 13.51
C VAL A 27 -9.58 -3.23 12.12
N THR A 28 -10.53 -3.69 11.33
CA THR A 28 -10.37 -3.75 9.89
C THR A 28 -10.10 -2.32 9.45
N LYS A 29 -8.83 -2.01 9.15
CA LYS A 29 -8.46 -0.79 8.45
C LYS A 29 -9.20 -0.81 7.11
N SER A 30 -10.40 -0.27 7.10
CA SER A 30 -11.13 0.10 5.89
C SER A 30 -10.24 1.11 5.18
N GLY A 31 -9.59 0.66 4.13
CA GLY A 31 -8.85 1.55 3.25
C GLY A 31 -9.80 2.64 2.77
N SER A 32 -9.45 3.89 2.99
CA SER A 32 -10.26 5.04 2.62
C SER A 32 -10.43 5.08 1.09
N GLN A 33 -11.57 4.60 0.62
CA GLN A 33 -12.09 4.86 -0.71
C GLN A 33 -12.59 6.33 -0.78
N GLY A 34 -11.68 7.31 -0.68
CA GLY A 34 -12.12 8.71 -0.60
C GLY A 34 -11.17 9.74 -1.19
N ASP A 35 -9.92 9.38 -1.48
CA ASP A 35 -8.90 10.36 -1.87
C ASP A 35 -8.41 10.25 -3.32
N GLY A 36 -9.11 9.50 -4.16
CA GLY A 36 -8.78 9.34 -5.59
C GLY A 36 -7.62 8.38 -5.89
N ARG A 37 -7.06 7.70 -4.88
CA ARG A 37 -5.98 6.73 -5.07
C ARG A 37 -6.50 5.36 -5.47
N THR A 38 -5.72 4.67 -6.29
CA THR A 38 -6.02 3.33 -6.80
C THR A 38 -5.29 2.27 -5.98
N PRO A 39 -5.97 1.22 -5.47
CA PRO A 39 -5.30 0.11 -4.81
C PRO A 39 -4.48 -0.69 -5.81
N ILE A 40 -3.22 -0.93 -5.49
CA ILE A 40 -2.27 -1.74 -6.25
C ILE A 40 -1.90 -2.94 -5.39
N THR A 41 -2.29 -4.12 -5.81
CA THR A 41 -2.02 -5.38 -5.11
C THR A 41 -0.87 -6.12 -5.76
N PHE A 42 0.02 -6.66 -4.94
CA PHE A 42 1.12 -7.51 -5.38
C PHE A 42 0.77 -8.98 -5.10
N VAL A 43 1.23 -9.87 -5.95
CA VAL A 43 1.20 -11.32 -5.72
C VAL A 43 2.65 -11.78 -5.64
N THR A 44 3.12 -12.00 -4.42
CA THR A 44 4.50 -12.40 -4.17
C THR A 44 4.70 -13.90 -4.39
N LYS A 45 5.94 -14.33 -4.67
CA LYS A 45 6.31 -15.75 -4.79
C LYS A 45 6.02 -16.53 -3.50
N SER A 46 5.98 -15.86 -2.35
CA SER A 46 5.60 -16.48 -1.06
C SER A 46 4.08 -16.59 -0.85
N GLY A 47 3.27 -16.13 -1.81
CA GLY A 47 1.81 -16.13 -1.72
C GLY A 47 1.20 -14.98 -0.93
N LYS A 48 2.00 -14.06 -0.39
CA LYS A 48 1.50 -12.83 0.25
C LYS A 48 0.91 -11.89 -0.80
N LYS A 49 -0.09 -11.10 -0.38
CA LYS A 49 -0.77 -10.11 -1.23
C LYS A 49 -0.78 -8.73 -0.58
N PRO A 50 0.40 -8.09 -0.41
CA PRO A 50 0.42 -6.72 0.10
C PRO A 50 -0.25 -5.77 -0.90
N THR A 51 -0.86 -4.70 -0.37
CA THR A 51 -1.52 -3.67 -1.16
C THR A 51 -1.02 -2.31 -0.72
N LEU A 52 -0.79 -1.42 -1.67
CA LEU A 52 -0.57 0.00 -1.44
C LEU A 52 -1.60 0.82 -2.23
N TYR A 53 -1.70 2.10 -1.95
CA TYR A 53 -2.59 3.02 -2.65
C TYR A 53 -1.77 3.98 -3.52
N ALA A 54 -1.97 3.93 -4.85
CA ALA A 54 -1.19 4.73 -5.78
C ALA A 54 -1.99 5.89 -6.38
N GLU A 55 -1.36 7.04 -6.46
CA GLU A 55 -1.74 8.08 -7.40
C GLU A 55 -1.33 7.62 -8.80
N ILE A 56 -2.10 7.97 -9.82
CA ILE A 56 -1.81 7.55 -11.20
C ILE A 56 -1.30 8.75 -12.00
N ALA A 57 -0.09 8.60 -12.57
CA ALA A 57 0.50 9.55 -13.50
C ALA A 57 0.50 8.95 -14.92
N GLN A 58 -0.24 9.55 -15.86
CA GLN A 58 -0.35 9.06 -17.23
C GLN A 58 -0.34 10.16 -18.30
N THR A 59 -0.52 11.39 -17.92
CA THR A 59 -0.32 12.55 -18.83
C THR A 59 1.12 13.04 -18.77
N ILE A 60 1.62 13.63 -19.84
CA ILE A 60 3.00 14.15 -19.89
C ILE A 60 3.32 15.11 -18.73
N PRO A 61 2.45 16.06 -18.34
CA PRO A 61 2.67 16.89 -17.17
C PRO A 61 2.81 16.07 -15.87
N GLU A 62 1.92 15.08 -15.64
CA GLU A 62 1.97 14.23 -14.44
C GLU A 62 3.24 13.38 -14.39
N LEU A 63 3.62 12.78 -15.53
CA LEU A 63 4.85 11.98 -15.64
C LEU A 63 6.11 12.82 -15.36
N ASN A 64 6.13 14.10 -15.78
CA ASN A 64 7.25 15.00 -15.55
C ASN A 64 7.31 15.52 -14.10
N VAL A 65 6.19 15.73 -13.46
CA VAL A 65 6.13 16.23 -12.07
C VAL A 65 6.37 15.09 -11.07
N GLY A 66 5.70 13.95 -11.25
CA GLY A 66 5.82 12.81 -10.35
C GLY A 66 5.63 13.19 -8.88
N LEU A 67 6.54 12.72 -8.03
CA LEU A 67 6.59 13.01 -6.59
C LEU A 67 7.50 14.21 -6.23
N SER A 68 7.98 14.97 -7.23
CA SER A 68 8.82 16.15 -6.97
C SER A 68 8.11 17.20 -6.11
N LYS A 69 8.90 18.00 -5.38
CA LYS A 69 8.43 19.11 -4.52
C LYS A 69 7.48 18.68 -3.38
N ARG A 70 7.46 17.39 -3.04
CA ARG A 70 6.74 16.89 -1.86
C ARG A 70 7.71 16.72 -0.70
N ASP A 71 7.27 17.03 0.51
CA ASP A 71 8.07 16.84 1.72
C ASP A 71 7.96 15.40 2.25
N SER A 72 6.84 14.72 1.96
CA SER A 72 6.60 13.33 2.35
C SER A 72 5.45 12.71 1.55
N ILE A 73 5.38 11.38 1.58
CA ILE A 73 4.20 10.61 1.19
C ILE A 73 3.83 9.65 2.33
N PRO A 74 2.53 9.34 2.54
CA PRO A 74 2.13 8.38 3.57
C PRO A 74 2.80 7.01 3.39
N PRO A 75 2.96 6.21 4.46
CA PRO A 75 3.73 4.96 4.42
C PRO A 75 3.28 3.95 3.37
N ASP A 76 1.98 3.80 3.17
CA ASP A 76 1.41 2.82 2.22
C ASP A 76 0.85 3.50 0.96
N VAL A 77 1.47 4.62 0.57
CA VAL A 77 1.13 5.38 -0.63
C VAL A 77 2.31 5.43 -1.59
N GLY A 78 2.03 5.45 -2.88
CA GLY A 78 3.01 5.61 -3.95
C GLY A 78 2.42 6.30 -5.16
N MET A 79 3.19 6.32 -6.25
CA MET A 79 2.73 6.81 -7.56
C MET A 79 3.04 5.79 -8.63
N LEU A 80 2.00 5.39 -9.37
CA LEU A 80 2.11 4.51 -10.53
C LEU A 80 2.17 5.35 -11.80
N PHE A 81 3.29 5.31 -12.48
CA PHE A 81 3.54 5.93 -13.77
C PHE A 81 3.12 4.96 -14.88
N VAL A 82 2.20 5.38 -15.74
CA VAL A 82 1.75 4.63 -16.91
C VAL A 82 2.46 5.22 -18.13
N LEU A 83 3.48 4.53 -18.63
CA LEU A 83 4.34 5.04 -19.68
C LEU A 83 3.76 4.73 -21.06
N PRO A 84 3.64 5.70 -21.99
CA PRO A 84 3.12 5.48 -23.33
C PRO A 84 4.07 4.61 -24.20
N PHE A 85 5.34 4.60 -23.85
CA PHE A 85 6.43 3.80 -24.45
C PHE A 85 7.45 3.47 -23.37
N ARG A 86 8.50 2.68 -23.67
CA ARG A 86 9.60 2.51 -22.73
C ARG A 86 10.16 3.88 -22.35
N GLY A 87 10.07 4.21 -21.08
CA GLY A 87 10.46 5.53 -20.57
C GLY A 87 11.97 5.76 -20.60
N PRO A 88 12.40 7.03 -20.53
CA PRO A 88 13.80 7.41 -20.48
C PRO A 88 14.48 7.06 -19.15
N GLY A 89 13.72 6.58 -18.17
CA GLY A 89 14.18 6.30 -16.82
C GLY A 89 13.55 7.21 -15.78
N PHE A 90 13.91 6.97 -14.51
CA PHE A 90 13.46 7.71 -13.36
C PHE A 90 14.65 8.42 -12.70
N TRP A 91 14.46 9.61 -12.23
CA TRP A 91 15.44 10.43 -11.53
C TRP A 91 14.80 11.14 -10.33
N MET A 92 15.64 11.72 -9.47
CA MET A 92 15.19 12.35 -8.23
C MET A 92 15.34 13.88 -8.25
N LYS A 93 15.36 14.48 -9.42
CA LYS A 93 15.44 15.94 -9.54
C LYS A 93 14.27 16.59 -8.81
N ASP A 94 14.56 17.60 -7.97
CA ASP A 94 13.56 18.30 -7.13
C ASP A 94 12.75 17.38 -6.20
N THR A 95 13.24 16.16 -5.89
CA THR A 95 12.60 15.19 -5.02
C THR A 95 13.45 14.97 -3.77
N THR A 96 12.91 15.36 -2.61
CA THR A 96 13.61 15.30 -1.31
C THR A 96 13.32 14.03 -0.53
N ILE A 97 12.32 13.25 -0.95
CA ILE A 97 11.90 12.01 -0.31
C ILE A 97 12.77 10.86 -0.85
N PRO A 98 13.41 10.03 0.01
CA PRO A 98 14.08 8.82 -0.48
C PRO A 98 13.03 7.82 -0.98
N LEU A 99 13.18 7.38 -2.23
CA LEU A 99 12.22 6.52 -2.93
C LEU A 99 12.87 5.24 -3.44
N THR A 100 12.06 4.20 -3.64
CA THR A 100 12.39 3.04 -4.46
C THR A 100 11.45 2.98 -5.64
N VAL A 101 11.97 2.83 -6.86
CA VAL A 101 11.17 2.56 -8.05
C VAL A 101 11.17 1.08 -8.38
N ALA A 102 10.00 0.51 -8.67
CA ALA A 102 9.84 -0.80 -9.32
C ALA A 102 9.49 -0.60 -10.79
N PHE A 103 10.26 -1.20 -11.68
CA PHE A 103 10.01 -1.25 -13.11
C PHE A 103 9.13 -2.47 -13.41
N ILE A 104 7.97 -2.25 -14.06
CA ILE A 104 6.96 -3.29 -14.23
C ILE A 104 6.68 -3.48 -15.73
N ALA A 105 6.81 -4.72 -16.18
CA ALA A 105 6.52 -5.12 -17.55
C ALA A 105 5.02 -4.95 -17.88
N PRO A 106 4.61 -4.91 -19.17
CA PRO A 106 3.21 -4.81 -19.57
C PRO A 106 2.30 -5.83 -18.89
N CYS A 107 2.82 -7.05 -18.66
CA CYS A 107 2.11 -8.16 -18.00
C CYS A 107 2.06 -8.07 -16.46
N GLY A 108 2.58 -7.00 -15.88
CA GLY A 108 2.55 -6.77 -14.44
C GLY A 108 3.69 -7.43 -13.66
N PHE A 109 4.67 -8.07 -14.30
CA PHE A 109 5.84 -8.60 -13.58
C PHE A 109 6.85 -7.49 -13.27
N ILE A 110 7.37 -7.48 -12.06
CA ILE A 110 8.46 -6.58 -11.66
C ILE A 110 9.74 -7.11 -12.32
N VAL A 111 10.32 -6.31 -13.21
CA VAL A 111 11.54 -6.66 -14.00
C VAL A 111 12.80 -5.99 -13.47
N GLY A 112 12.66 -5.05 -12.55
CA GLY A 112 13.77 -4.38 -11.88
C GLY A 112 13.29 -3.50 -10.76
N MET A 113 14.20 -3.14 -9.86
CA MET A 113 13.98 -2.20 -8.77
C MET A 113 15.25 -1.37 -8.58
N ALA A 114 15.10 -0.11 -8.16
CA ALA A 114 16.22 0.75 -7.79
C ALA A 114 15.86 1.65 -6.61
N ASP A 115 16.75 1.70 -5.62
CA ASP A 115 16.71 2.73 -4.59
C ASP A 115 17.28 4.02 -5.16
N MET A 116 16.56 5.11 -5.00
CA MET A 116 16.91 6.40 -5.57
C MET A 116 17.18 7.40 -4.45
N GLN A 117 18.35 8.03 -4.52
CA GLN A 117 18.78 9.02 -3.53
C GLN A 117 18.13 10.38 -3.79
N PRO A 118 17.67 11.08 -2.75
CA PRO A 118 17.11 12.42 -2.87
C PRO A 118 18.00 13.36 -3.69
N GLN A 119 17.39 14.20 -4.53
CA GLN A 119 18.05 15.22 -5.34
C GLN A 119 19.03 14.69 -6.41
N SER A 120 19.13 13.36 -6.60
CA SER A 120 20.02 12.78 -7.61
C SER A 120 19.45 12.93 -9.02
N GLU A 121 20.28 13.36 -9.95
CA GLU A 121 19.95 13.39 -11.39
C GLU A 121 20.39 12.11 -12.11
N GLN A 122 20.86 11.10 -11.38
CA GLN A 122 21.15 9.79 -11.94
C GLN A 122 19.87 9.15 -12.48
N LEU A 123 19.94 8.69 -13.74
CA LEU A 123 18.82 7.95 -14.36
C LEU A 123 18.85 6.48 -13.94
N HIS A 124 17.71 6.00 -13.48
CA HIS A 124 17.46 4.60 -13.13
C HIS A 124 16.54 3.98 -14.16
N GLN A 125 16.93 2.83 -14.71
CA GLN A 125 16.19 2.09 -15.72
C GLN A 125 16.34 0.59 -15.48
N ALA A 126 15.37 -0.22 -15.94
CA ALA A 126 15.58 -1.66 -16.09
C ALA A 126 16.12 -1.98 -17.49
N GLU A 127 16.92 -3.04 -17.60
CA GLU A 127 17.37 -3.57 -18.90
C GLU A 127 16.21 -4.15 -19.70
N ALA A 128 15.31 -4.87 -19.02
CA ALA A 128 14.10 -5.44 -19.61
C ALA A 128 13.07 -4.37 -19.96
N GLU A 129 12.18 -4.69 -20.92
CA GLU A 129 11.06 -3.81 -21.25
C GLU A 129 10.12 -3.61 -20.06
N TYR A 130 9.75 -2.36 -19.80
CA TYR A 130 8.75 -1.99 -18.82
C TYR A 130 7.82 -0.90 -19.35
N ARG A 131 6.60 -0.88 -18.85
CA ARG A 131 5.55 0.08 -19.24
C ARG A 131 4.96 0.79 -18.03
N PHE A 132 5.36 0.38 -16.83
CA PHE A 132 4.99 1.05 -15.61
C PHE A 132 6.21 1.24 -14.72
N GLY A 133 6.23 2.35 -14.01
CA GLY A 133 7.12 2.58 -12.88
C GLY A 133 6.26 2.77 -11.63
N LEU A 134 6.63 2.18 -10.52
CA LEU A 134 5.93 2.41 -9.25
C LEU A 134 6.92 2.92 -8.23
N GLU A 135 6.78 4.20 -7.88
CA GLU A 135 7.57 4.85 -6.83
C GLU A 135 6.87 4.75 -5.48
N VAL A 136 7.62 4.35 -4.46
CA VAL A 136 7.17 4.23 -3.07
C VAL A 136 8.25 4.73 -2.12
N ASN A 137 7.91 4.97 -0.86
CA ASN A 137 8.90 5.23 0.19
C ASN A 137 9.99 4.14 0.17
N GLN A 138 11.25 4.55 0.26
CA GLN A 138 12.37 3.62 0.30
C GLN A 138 12.19 2.56 1.40
N GLY A 139 12.46 1.30 1.05
CA GLY A 139 12.29 0.15 1.94
C GLY A 139 10.87 -0.44 1.99
N TRP A 140 9.86 0.18 1.38
CA TRP A 140 8.49 -0.35 1.41
C TRP A 140 8.40 -1.77 0.82
N PHE A 141 9.03 -2.01 -0.34
CA PHE A 141 9.01 -3.33 -1.00
C PHE A 141 9.62 -4.40 -0.11
N ALA A 142 10.80 -4.17 0.46
CA ALA A 142 11.50 -5.11 1.34
C ALA A 142 10.65 -5.43 2.59
N LYS A 143 10.08 -4.41 3.23
CA LYS A 143 9.19 -4.55 4.40
C LYS A 143 7.98 -5.44 4.11
N ASN A 144 7.44 -5.37 2.89
CA ASN A 144 6.26 -6.11 2.48
C ASN A 144 6.58 -7.44 1.77
N GLY A 145 7.87 -7.77 1.62
CA GLY A 145 8.34 -9.00 0.99
C GLY A 145 8.10 -9.05 -0.51
N VAL A 146 8.08 -7.86 -1.16
CA VAL A 146 7.95 -7.72 -2.61
C VAL A 146 9.33 -7.65 -3.24
N ALA A 147 9.54 -8.40 -4.32
CA ALA A 147 10.83 -8.53 -4.99
C ALA A 147 10.68 -8.59 -6.52
N VAL A 148 11.82 -8.49 -7.22
CA VAL A 148 11.88 -8.71 -8.68
C VAL A 148 11.36 -10.11 -9.02
N GLY A 149 10.49 -10.17 -10.03
CA GLY A 149 9.79 -11.37 -10.48
C GLY A 149 8.44 -11.61 -9.80
N ASP A 150 8.04 -10.81 -8.80
CA ASP A 150 6.69 -10.81 -8.28
C ASP A 150 5.73 -10.11 -9.25
N LYS A 151 4.43 -10.38 -9.11
CA LYS A 151 3.40 -9.83 -9.98
C LYS A 151 2.67 -8.68 -9.32
N VAL A 152 2.43 -7.61 -10.07
CA VAL A 152 1.57 -6.49 -9.72
C VAL A 152 0.24 -6.66 -10.46
N GLU A 153 -0.87 -6.60 -9.75
CA GLU A 153 -2.21 -6.61 -10.34
C GLU A 153 -2.52 -5.21 -10.88
N ILE A 154 -2.18 -4.99 -12.17
CA ILE A 154 -2.46 -3.72 -12.84
C ILE A 154 -3.97 -3.58 -13.07
N PRO A 155 -4.59 -2.47 -12.65
CA PRO A 155 -5.99 -2.18 -12.89
C PRO A 155 -6.36 -2.32 -14.37
N ALA A 156 -7.54 -2.88 -14.67
CA ALA A 156 -7.94 -3.24 -16.04
C ALA A 156 -7.96 -2.03 -16.99
N ASN A 157 -8.31 -0.85 -16.49
CA ASN A 157 -8.34 0.40 -17.25
C ASN A 157 -6.94 0.98 -17.55
N LEU A 158 -5.88 0.45 -16.90
CA LEU A 158 -4.49 0.88 -17.10
C LEU A 158 -3.65 -0.17 -17.85
N LYS A 159 -4.21 -1.34 -18.15
CA LYS A 159 -3.49 -2.41 -18.85
C LYS A 159 -2.96 -1.92 -20.20
N GLN A 160 -1.71 -2.29 -20.48
CA GLN A 160 -1.03 -1.97 -21.73
C GLN A 160 -1.06 -3.18 -22.67
N PRO A 161 -1.08 -2.97 -24.01
CA PRO A 161 -0.91 -4.06 -24.98
C PRO A 161 0.48 -4.71 -24.82
N GLY A 162 0.59 -5.99 -25.17
CA GLY A 162 1.85 -6.73 -25.13
C GLY A 162 1.91 -7.84 -24.08
N CYS A 163 0.78 -8.16 -23.45
CA CYS A 163 0.64 -9.32 -22.57
C CYS A 163 -0.12 -10.43 -23.33
N THR A 164 0.59 -11.26 -24.08
CA THR A 164 0.08 -12.48 -24.70
C THR A 164 0.64 -13.71 -24.01
#